data_4d9955f31aa5f5e1751dfaa83c900555
#
_entry.id   4d9955f31aa5f5e1751dfaa83c900555
#
_cell.length_a   1.000
_cell.length_b   1.000
_cell.length_c   1.000
_cell.angle_alpha   90.00
_cell.angle_beta   90.00
_cell.angle_gamma   90.00
#
_symmetry.space_group_name_H-M   'P 1'
#
loop_
_entity.id
_entity.type
_entity.pdbx_description
1 polymer ?
#
loop_
_entity_poly.entity_id
_entity_poly.type
_entity_poly.pdbx_seq_one_letter_code
_entity_poly.pdbx_strand_id
1 'polypeptide(L)'
;MINPGRIRVLKKGIFFGKSVLYWMNRDKRASDNWALLSAQKIAIDNNVPLIVCFQYIGNFPKSNIRQYGFLFKGLQETEIALDALNIKFYLLQGNADLVLSELINKQSVGAMVVDYSPLKVYRRRLKRVIEKVDIPIYQVDSHNIVPCWVSSYKKEYAAYTIRKKIQLNLDSYLTDIPQAIYHPFSHVKTDKVEWEKIIDRLNIDHTIHEIDWAKSGEKAAKERLDFLKTGLQGYSLKRNNPTLKGLSNLSSYFHFGHISSQRVAWEIKNSSLPTIDKESFLEEMIIRRELADNFCEYEPNYDYFEGFHPWAQKSLNEHRNDEREYLYSPSHFEAAETHDPLWNAAQNQMKNMGKMHGYMRMYWAKKILEWSPSPEDALQTAIDLNDKYELDGRDPNGYTGIAWSIGGIHDRAWFDRPVFGKIRYMNYNGCKSKFDIKKYIEMYTI
;
A
#
# COMPACT_ATOMS: atom_id res chain seq x y z
N MET A 1 -1.23 25.61 -6.86
CA MET A 1 -2.43 25.20 -7.61
C MET A 1 -2.39 23.69 -7.84
N ILE A 2 -3.53 22.99 -7.72
CA ILE A 2 -3.58 21.54 -7.92
C ILE A 2 -3.42 21.24 -9.41
N ASN A 3 -2.49 20.35 -9.77
CA ASN A 3 -2.33 19.93 -11.17
C ASN A 3 -3.58 19.14 -11.61
N PRO A 4 -4.31 19.60 -12.66
CA PRO A 4 -5.53 18.94 -13.13
C PRO A 4 -5.34 17.46 -13.52
N GLY A 5 -4.15 17.08 -13.95
CA GLY A 5 -3.81 15.68 -14.29
C GLY A 5 -3.93 14.72 -13.11
N ARG A 6 -3.99 15.22 -11.84
CA ARG A 6 -4.26 14.39 -10.66
C ARG A 6 -5.72 14.02 -10.48
N ILE A 7 -6.62 14.63 -11.23
CA ILE A 7 -8.07 14.52 -11.00
C ILE A 7 -8.73 13.82 -12.19
N ARG A 8 -9.52 12.78 -11.91
CA ARG A 8 -10.45 12.16 -12.86
C ARG A 8 -11.88 12.45 -12.45
N VAL A 9 -12.74 12.80 -13.41
CA VAL A 9 -14.19 12.92 -13.20
C VAL A 9 -14.80 11.53 -13.38
N LEU A 10 -15.29 10.93 -12.29
CA LEU A 10 -15.94 9.63 -12.32
C LEU A 10 -17.44 9.72 -12.60
N LYS A 11 -18.08 10.76 -12.07
CA LYS A 11 -19.47 11.08 -12.36
C LYS A 11 -19.59 12.59 -12.59
N LYS A 12 -20.12 12.98 -13.75
CA LYS A 12 -20.44 14.38 -14.07
C LYS A 12 -21.72 14.79 -13.36
N GLY A 13 -21.86 16.06 -13.04
CA GLY A 13 -23.07 16.65 -12.46
C GLY A 13 -22.85 18.13 -12.15
N ILE A 14 -23.92 18.79 -11.74
CA ILE A 14 -23.89 20.17 -11.24
C ILE A 14 -23.87 20.10 -9.71
N PHE A 15 -23.06 20.92 -9.08
CA PHE A 15 -23.07 21.04 -7.63
C PHE A 15 -24.45 21.51 -7.15
N PHE A 16 -25.10 20.67 -6.35
CA PHE A 16 -26.35 21.02 -5.70
C PHE A 16 -26.37 20.43 -4.30
N GLY A 17 -26.06 21.24 -3.30
CA GLY A 17 -25.98 20.75 -1.92
C GLY A 17 -25.50 21.80 -0.94
N LYS A 18 -25.34 21.38 0.32
CA LYS A 18 -24.95 22.24 1.45
C LYS A 18 -23.56 21.88 2.02
N SER A 19 -22.88 20.90 1.44
CA SER A 19 -21.54 20.48 1.86
C SER A 19 -20.80 19.77 0.73
N VAL A 20 -19.49 19.64 0.86
CA VAL A 20 -18.62 18.74 0.06
C VAL A 20 -18.12 17.64 0.94
N LEU A 21 -18.09 16.41 0.40
CA LEU A 21 -17.58 15.22 1.09
C LEU A 21 -16.23 14.81 0.49
N TYR A 22 -15.21 14.62 1.34
CA TYR A 22 -14.03 13.85 1.00
C TYR A 22 -14.14 12.45 1.61
N TRP A 23 -14.34 11.43 0.77
CA TRP A 23 -14.27 10.05 1.19
C TRP A 23 -12.81 9.57 1.16
N MET A 24 -12.16 9.67 2.32
CA MET A 24 -10.79 9.26 2.57
C MET A 24 -10.69 7.73 2.57
N ASN A 25 -9.82 7.18 1.75
CA ASN A 25 -9.64 5.72 1.62
C ASN A 25 -8.20 5.31 1.80
N ARG A 26 -7.30 5.88 1.01
CA ARG A 26 -5.89 5.50 0.92
C ARG A 26 -4.98 6.46 1.67
N ASP A 27 -5.23 7.75 1.54
CA ASP A 27 -4.37 8.83 2.02
C ASP A 27 -4.91 9.42 3.33
N LYS A 28 -4.68 8.68 4.45
CA LYS A 28 -5.26 8.96 5.77
C LYS A 28 -4.38 9.95 6.55
N ARG A 29 -4.37 11.19 6.08
CA ARG A 29 -3.61 12.31 6.65
C ARG A 29 -4.25 13.65 6.30
N ALA A 30 -4.00 14.66 7.13
CA ALA A 30 -4.44 16.02 6.88
C ALA A 30 -3.42 16.85 6.10
N SER A 31 -2.12 16.61 6.28
CA SER A 31 -1.06 17.32 5.55
C SER A 31 -0.71 16.65 4.23
N ASP A 32 -0.18 17.43 3.27
CA ASP A 32 0.34 16.92 2.00
C ASP A 32 -0.66 16.02 1.25
N ASN A 33 -1.95 16.38 1.25
CA ASN A 33 -3.04 15.56 0.72
C ASN A 33 -3.78 16.29 -0.42
N TRP A 34 -3.49 15.92 -1.66
CA TRP A 34 -4.11 16.53 -2.84
C TRP A 34 -5.63 16.30 -2.94
N ALA A 35 -6.14 15.18 -2.41
CA ALA A 35 -7.58 14.90 -2.40
C ALA A 35 -8.29 15.82 -1.41
N LEU A 36 -7.74 16.03 -0.21
CA LEU A 36 -8.25 16.99 0.76
C LEU A 36 -8.23 18.41 0.21
N LEU A 37 -7.12 18.84 -0.41
CA LEU A 37 -7.00 20.15 -1.03
C LEU A 37 -8.02 20.35 -2.17
N SER A 38 -8.25 19.30 -2.98
CA SER A 38 -9.26 19.34 -4.05
C SER A 38 -10.67 19.51 -3.50
N ALA A 39 -11.00 18.75 -2.45
CA ALA A 39 -12.28 18.84 -1.77
C ALA A 39 -12.47 20.21 -1.10
N GLN A 40 -11.42 20.73 -0.44
CA GLN A 40 -11.46 22.05 0.20
C GLN A 40 -11.67 23.17 -0.83
N LYS A 41 -11.00 23.08 -1.99
CA LYS A 41 -11.21 24.03 -3.07
C LYS A 41 -12.66 24.02 -3.56
N ILE A 42 -13.23 22.84 -3.84
CA ILE A 42 -14.63 22.73 -4.29
C ILE A 42 -15.59 23.31 -3.23
N ALA A 43 -15.35 23.03 -1.95
CA ALA A 43 -16.18 23.54 -0.86
C ALA A 43 -16.12 25.07 -0.74
N ILE A 44 -14.92 25.65 -0.84
CA ILE A 44 -14.72 27.11 -0.79
C ILE A 44 -15.37 27.78 -2.01
N ASP A 45 -15.16 27.24 -3.22
CA ASP A 45 -15.73 27.78 -4.45
C ASP A 45 -17.29 27.80 -4.42
N ASN A 46 -17.90 26.92 -3.62
CA ASN A 46 -19.37 26.84 -3.45
C ASN A 46 -19.89 27.44 -2.13
N ASN A 47 -19.02 28.03 -1.30
CA ASN A 47 -19.34 28.63 0.00
C ASN A 47 -20.04 27.66 0.97
N VAL A 48 -19.57 26.41 1.07
CA VAL A 48 -20.15 25.36 1.90
C VAL A 48 -19.09 24.70 2.78
N PRO A 49 -19.50 24.04 3.90
CA PRO A 49 -18.62 23.21 4.71
C PRO A 49 -17.98 22.07 3.92
N LEU A 50 -16.75 21.72 4.31
CA LEU A 50 -16.10 20.47 3.95
C LEU A 50 -16.27 19.45 5.09
N ILE A 51 -16.67 18.24 4.74
CA ILE A 51 -16.69 17.10 5.64
C ILE A 51 -15.79 15.98 5.08
N VAL A 52 -15.14 15.24 5.98
CA VAL A 52 -14.29 14.10 5.64
C VAL A 52 -14.87 12.86 6.27
N CYS A 53 -14.87 11.73 5.58
CA CYS A 53 -15.23 10.47 6.20
C CYS A 53 -14.22 9.36 5.87
N PHE A 54 -14.13 8.40 6.80
CA PHE A 54 -13.49 7.11 6.54
C PHE A 54 -14.53 6.01 6.79
N GLN A 55 -14.58 5.03 5.86
CA GLN A 55 -15.50 3.90 5.96
C GLN A 55 -14.73 2.61 6.21
N TYR A 56 -15.17 1.81 7.18
CA TYR A 56 -14.58 0.51 7.51
C TYR A 56 -15.64 -0.58 7.68
N ILE A 57 -15.18 -1.83 7.59
CA ILE A 57 -15.97 -3.02 7.86
C ILE A 57 -15.31 -3.70 9.08
N GLY A 58 -16.04 -3.85 10.18
CA GLY A 58 -15.52 -4.34 11.46
C GLY A 58 -15.12 -5.82 11.49
N ASN A 59 -15.41 -6.57 10.42
CA ASN A 59 -15.08 -7.98 10.25
C ASN A 59 -14.44 -8.26 8.90
N PHE A 60 -13.53 -7.38 8.45
CA PHE A 60 -12.85 -7.59 7.16
C PHE A 60 -12.05 -8.91 7.22
N PRO A 61 -12.19 -9.82 6.24
CA PRO A 61 -11.57 -11.14 6.28
C PRO A 61 -10.06 -11.09 6.53
N LYS A 62 -9.58 -11.96 7.44
CA LYS A 62 -8.17 -12.09 7.83
C LYS A 62 -7.53 -10.81 8.39
N SER A 63 -8.33 -9.83 8.81
CA SER A 63 -7.82 -8.65 9.51
C SER A 63 -7.61 -8.93 11.00
N ASN A 64 -6.68 -8.21 11.59
CA ASN A 64 -6.26 -8.41 12.97
C ASN A 64 -6.02 -7.08 13.68
N ILE A 65 -5.78 -7.14 14.98
CA ILE A 65 -5.58 -5.92 15.79
C ILE A 65 -4.32 -5.17 15.39
N ARG A 66 -3.28 -5.83 14.88
CA ARG A 66 -2.05 -5.19 14.37
C ARG A 66 -2.36 -4.13 13.32
N GLN A 67 -3.20 -4.48 12.34
CA GLN A 67 -3.55 -3.61 11.22
C GLN A 67 -4.60 -2.57 11.62
N TYR A 68 -5.65 -2.97 12.33
CA TYR A 68 -6.69 -2.03 12.76
C TYR A 68 -6.19 -1.06 13.83
N GLY A 69 -5.36 -1.51 14.77
CA GLY A 69 -4.76 -0.64 15.78
C GLY A 69 -3.89 0.44 15.14
N PHE A 70 -3.04 0.06 14.17
CA PHE A 70 -2.23 1.03 13.43
C PHE A 70 -3.08 2.00 12.60
N LEU A 71 -4.14 1.50 11.95
CA LEU A 71 -5.09 2.31 11.18
C LEU A 71 -5.81 3.33 12.06
N PHE A 72 -6.44 2.88 13.14
CA PHE A 72 -7.31 3.75 13.94
C PHE A 72 -6.55 4.78 14.78
N LYS A 73 -5.37 4.42 15.30
CA LYS A 73 -4.50 5.40 15.97
C LYS A 73 -4.08 6.52 15.00
N GLY A 74 -3.82 6.20 13.73
CA GLY A 74 -3.52 7.21 12.71
C GLY A 74 -4.75 8.06 12.33
N LEU A 75 -5.93 7.45 12.23
CA LEU A 75 -7.18 8.18 11.94
C LEU A 75 -7.59 9.09 13.11
N GLN A 76 -7.35 8.69 14.35
CA GLN A 76 -7.57 9.53 15.52
C GLN A 76 -6.73 10.81 15.46
N GLU A 77 -5.46 10.70 15.08
CA GLU A 77 -4.58 11.86 14.86
C GLU A 77 -5.09 12.72 13.69
N THR A 78 -5.55 12.08 12.61
CA THR A 78 -6.13 12.77 11.45
C THR A 78 -7.41 13.52 11.81
N GLU A 79 -8.31 12.96 12.64
CA GLU A 79 -9.52 13.66 13.13
C GLU A 79 -9.14 14.94 13.89
N ILE A 80 -8.15 14.86 14.80
CA ILE A 80 -7.67 16.02 15.56
C ILE A 80 -7.13 17.10 14.62
N ALA A 81 -6.35 16.70 13.61
CA ALA A 81 -5.77 17.64 12.64
C ALA A 81 -6.84 18.31 11.76
N LEU A 82 -7.88 17.56 11.37
CA LEU A 82 -9.01 18.10 10.59
C LEU A 82 -9.88 19.04 11.43
N ASP A 83 -10.13 18.71 12.70
CA ASP A 83 -10.86 19.56 13.64
C ASP A 83 -10.18 20.93 13.82
N ALA A 84 -8.84 20.92 13.93
CA ALA A 84 -8.04 22.15 13.97
C ALA A 84 -8.15 23.01 12.70
N LEU A 85 -8.52 22.42 11.56
CA LEU A 85 -8.80 23.09 10.29
C LEU A 85 -10.28 23.44 10.11
N ASN A 86 -11.13 23.28 11.11
CA ASN A 86 -12.59 23.46 11.03
C ASN A 86 -13.26 22.52 10.00
N ILE A 87 -12.74 21.28 9.87
CA ILE A 87 -13.23 20.25 8.96
C ILE A 87 -13.74 19.08 9.79
N LYS A 88 -15.01 18.71 9.63
CA LYS A 88 -15.63 17.63 10.39
C LYS A 88 -15.23 16.25 9.83
N PHE A 89 -14.82 15.34 10.72
CA PHE A 89 -14.54 13.95 10.41
C PHE A 89 -15.69 13.03 10.84
N TYR A 90 -16.02 12.04 10.00
CA TYR A 90 -17.00 10.98 10.28
C TYR A 90 -16.34 9.62 10.10
N LEU A 91 -16.49 8.75 11.09
CA LEU A 91 -16.11 7.34 11.00
C LEU A 91 -17.38 6.51 10.74
N LEU A 92 -17.42 5.81 9.60
CA LEU A 92 -18.60 5.07 9.15
C LEU A 92 -18.33 3.57 9.17
N GLN A 93 -19.17 2.81 9.89
CA GLN A 93 -19.11 1.35 9.92
C GLN A 93 -20.19 0.75 9.02
N GLY A 94 -19.81 -0.15 8.12
CA GLY A 94 -20.77 -0.89 7.29
C GLY A 94 -20.43 -0.86 5.79
N ASN A 95 -21.36 -1.32 4.96
CA ASN A 95 -21.18 -1.32 3.50
C ASN A 95 -21.13 0.11 2.94
N ALA A 96 -20.09 0.42 2.19
CA ALA A 96 -19.80 1.76 1.70
C ALA A 96 -20.98 2.41 0.96
N ASP A 97 -21.64 1.67 0.07
CA ASP A 97 -22.77 2.15 -0.71
C ASP A 97 -23.99 2.53 0.15
N LEU A 98 -24.17 1.89 1.30
CA LEU A 98 -25.25 2.20 2.25
C LEU A 98 -24.90 3.41 3.11
N VAL A 99 -23.80 3.31 3.85
CA VAL A 99 -23.46 4.32 4.87
C VAL A 99 -23.05 5.66 4.24
N LEU A 100 -22.43 5.64 3.04
CA LEU A 100 -22.12 6.88 2.31
C LEU A 100 -23.38 7.53 1.73
N SER A 101 -24.32 6.74 1.16
CA SER A 101 -25.58 7.29 0.67
C SER A 101 -26.39 7.95 1.79
N GLU A 102 -26.40 7.33 2.98
CA GLU A 102 -27.04 7.91 4.16
C GLU A 102 -26.38 9.22 4.58
N LEU A 103 -25.04 9.24 4.68
CA LEU A 103 -24.29 10.45 5.01
C LEU A 103 -24.50 11.56 3.98
N ILE A 104 -24.46 11.22 2.69
CA ILE A 104 -24.68 12.18 1.57
C ILE A 104 -26.05 12.85 1.69
N ASN A 105 -27.09 12.06 1.93
CA ASN A 105 -28.44 12.59 2.09
C ASN A 105 -28.57 13.43 3.38
N LYS A 106 -28.10 12.92 4.51
CA LYS A 106 -28.18 13.59 5.82
C LYS A 106 -27.45 14.93 5.83
N GLN A 107 -26.31 15.03 5.15
CA GLN A 107 -25.48 16.23 5.09
C GLN A 107 -25.74 17.08 3.85
N SER A 108 -26.70 16.72 3.00
CA SER A 108 -26.99 17.40 1.74
C SER A 108 -25.73 17.64 0.92
N VAL A 109 -24.94 16.58 0.70
CA VAL A 109 -23.66 16.67 -0.04
C VAL A 109 -23.91 17.00 -1.49
N GLY A 110 -23.27 18.05 -2.00
CA GLY A 110 -23.39 18.49 -3.40
C GLY A 110 -22.28 17.95 -4.32
N ALA A 111 -21.17 17.48 -3.78
CA ALA A 111 -20.08 16.84 -4.53
C ALA A 111 -19.24 15.94 -3.62
N MET A 112 -18.64 14.90 -4.19
CA MET A 112 -17.73 14.00 -3.47
C MET A 112 -16.36 13.92 -4.15
N VAL A 113 -15.30 14.00 -3.34
CA VAL A 113 -13.93 13.69 -3.72
C VAL A 113 -13.54 12.35 -3.08
N VAL A 114 -12.80 11.50 -3.80
CA VAL A 114 -12.36 10.18 -3.33
C VAL A 114 -10.92 9.92 -3.73
N ASP A 115 -10.17 9.22 -2.88
CA ASP A 115 -8.82 8.78 -3.20
C ASP A 115 -8.80 7.78 -4.36
N TYR A 116 -7.72 7.82 -5.12
CA TYR A 116 -7.39 6.76 -6.04
C TYR A 116 -6.85 5.52 -5.31
N SER A 117 -7.31 4.35 -5.72
CA SER A 117 -6.73 3.06 -5.35
C SER A 117 -6.85 2.07 -6.50
N PRO A 118 -5.77 1.35 -6.88
CA PRO A 118 -5.79 0.39 -7.98
C PRO A 118 -6.42 -0.96 -7.58
N LEU A 119 -6.61 -1.21 -6.27
CA LEU A 119 -7.04 -2.52 -5.77
C LEU A 119 -8.52 -2.80 -6.06
N LYS A 120 -8.81 -4.01 -6.49
CA LYS A 120 -10.17 -4.49 -6.86
C LYS A 120 -11.22 -4.23 -5.78
N VAL A 121 -10.87 -4.42 -4.50
CA VAL A 121 -11.79 -4.21 -3.37
C VAL A 121 -12.29 -2.76 -3.31
N TYR A 122 -11.38 -1.80 -3.44
CA TYR A 122 -11.74 -0.38 -3.45
C TYR A 122 -12.50 0.01 -4.71
N ARG A 123 -12.07 -0.46 -5.88
CA ARG A 123 -12.74 -0.19 -7.17
C ARG A 123 -14.17 -0.72 -7.18
N ARG A 124 -14.42 -1.93 -6.66
CA ARG A 124 -15.77 -2.51 -6.55
C ARG A 124 -16.66 -1.72 -5.59
N ARG A 125 -16.10 -1.28 -4.43
CA ARG A 125 -16.85 -0.43 -3.49
C ARG A 125 -17.21 0.91 -4.11
N LEU A 126 -16.25 1.56 -4.74
CA LEU A 126 -16.44 2.86 -5.40
C LEU A 126 -17.49 2.75 -6.51
N LYS A 127 -17.44 1.70 -7.35
CA LYS A 127 -18.45 1.46 -8.39
C LYS A 127 -19.85 1.42 -7.81
N ARG A 128 -20.09 0.64 -6.74
CA ARG A 128 -21.40 0.55 -6.07
C ARG A 128 -21.88 1.91 -5.53
N VAL A 129 -20.96 2.71 -4.98
CA VAL A 129 -21.30 4.05 -4.50
C VAL A 129 -21.69 4.96 -5.67
N ILE A 130 -20.92 4.96 -6.78
CA ILE A 130 -21.21 5.76 -7.98
C ILE A 130 -22.61 5.45 -8.56
N GLU A 131 -22.99 4.17 -8.57
CA GLU A 131 -24.29 3.70 -9.06
C GLU A 131 -25.46 4.17 -8.16
N LYS A 132 -25.20 4.42 -6.87
CA LYS A 132 -26.24 4.68 -5.87
C LYS A 132 -26.46 6.18 -5.58
N VAL A 133 -25.50 7.04 -5.84
CA VAL A 133 -25.58 8.46 -5.51
C VAL A 133 -25.63 9.31 -6.77
N ASP A 134 -26.40 10.43 -6.74
CA ASP A 134 -26.56 11.33 -7.89
C ASP A 134 -25.95 12.70 -7.65
N ILE A 135 -24.63 12.70 -7.40
CA ILE A 135 -23.82 13.91 -7.24
C ILE A 135 -22.54 13.78 -8.07
N PRO A 136 -21.89 14.87 -8.46
CA PRO A 136 -20.58 14.83 -9.10
C PRO A 136 -19.53 14.17 -8.21
N ILE A 137 -18.70 13.29 -8.81
CA ILE A 137 -17.66 12.53 -8.10
C ILE A 137 -16.32 12.72 -8.81
N TYR A 138 -15.33 13.14 -8.04
CA TYR A 138 -13.95 13.38 -8.48
C TYR A 138 -13.00 12.41 -7.77
N GLN A 139 -12.17 11.70 -8.55
CA GLN A 139 -11.12 10.86 -8.00
C GLN A 139 -9.78 11.58 -8.11
N VAL A 140 -9.01 11.58 -7.03
CA VAL A 140 -7.70 12.23 -6.95
C VAL A 140 -6.61 11.22 -6.62
N ASP A 141 -5.55 11.19 -7.42
CA ASP A 141 -4.35 10.43 -7.08
C ASP A 141 -3.40 11.31 -6.24
N SER A 142 -3.53 11.16 -4.94
CA SER A 142 -2.69 11.80 -3.92
C SER A 142 -1.57 10.87 -3.42
N HIS A 143 -1.61 9.60 -3.83
CA HIS A 143 -0.70 8.57 -3.38
C HIS A 143 0.55 8.48 -4.25
N ASN A 144 0.40 8.53 -5.57
CA ASN A 144 1.52 8.51 -6.50
C ASN A 144 2.08 9.92 -6.72
N ILE A 145 3.37 10.02 -6.98
CA ILE A 145 4.00 11.28 -7.37
C ILE A 145 3.49 11.69 -8.74
N VAL A 146 3.67 10.81 -9.73
CA VAL A 146 3.02 10.95 -11.03
C VAL A 146 1.75 10.10 -11.04
N PRO A 147 0.56 10.69 -11.22
CA PRO A 147 -0.68 9.91 -11.18
C PRO A 147 -0.63 8.69 -12.10
N CYS A 148 -1.15 7.56 -11.63
CA CYS A 148 -1.04 6.27 -12.31
C CYS A 148 -1.45 6.36 -13.79
N TRP A 149 -2.55 7.05 -14.10
CA TRP A 149 -3.05 7.25 -15.48
C TRP A 149 -2.29 8.27 -16.31
N VAL A 150 -1.45 9.10 -15.67
CA VAL A 150 -0.52 10.02 -16.37
C VAL A 150 0.76 9.29 -16.72
N SER A 151 1.26 8.48 -15.80
CA SER A 151 2.47 7.69 -16.00
C SER A 151 2.29 6.65 -17.11
N SER A 152 1.13 6.01 -17.21
CA SER A 152 0.78 5.12 -18.32
C SER A 152 -0.74 4.83 -18.35
N TYR A 153 -1.27 4.54 -19.53
CA TYR A 153 -2.66 4.13 -19.74
C TYR A 153 -2.81 2.61 -19.93
N LYS A 154 -1.74 1.84 -19.69
CA LYS A 154 -1.70 0.37 -19.86
C LYS A 154 -0.78 -0.28 -18.86
N LYS A 155 -0.91 -1.62 -18.71
CA LYS A 155 0.03 -2.44 -17.95
C LYS A 155 1.44 -2.30 -18.52
N GLU A 156 2.37 -1.86 -17.69
CA GLU A 156 3.77 -1.75 -18.04
C GLU A 156 4.51 -3.07 -17.82
N TYR A 157 5.40 -3.41 -18.74
CA TYR A 157 6.09 -4.69 -18.69
C TYR A 157 7.09 -4.78 -17.54
N ALA A 158 7.84 -3.70 -17.31
CA ALA A 158 8.88 -3.67 -16.27
C ALA A 158 9.29 -2.23 -15.92
N ALA A 159 10.16 -2.07 -14.92
CA ALA A 159 10.63 -0.77 -14.50
C ALA A 159 11.25 0.09 -15.59
N TYR A 160 11.96 -0.52 -16.55
CA TYR A 160 12.59 0.23 -17.66
C TYR A 160 11.56 0.88 -18.60
N THR A 161 10.34 0.29 -18.74
CA THR A 161 9.29 0.86 -19.59
C THR A 161 8.56 2.02 -18.93
N ILE A 162 8.26 1.94 -17.64
CA ILE A 162 7.56 3.00 -16.90
C ILE A 162 8.50 4.15 -16.50
N ARG A 163 9.79 3.86 -16.22
CA ARG A 163 10.77 4.85 -15.74
C ARG A 163 10.83 6.09 -16.61
N LYS A 164 10.98 5.93 -17.92
CA LYS A 164 11.03 7.06 -18.86
C LYS A 164 9.77 7.91 -18.81
N LYS A 165 8.60 7.28 -18.68
CA LYS A 165 7.30 7.96 -18.62
C LYS A 165 7.14 8.76 -17.33
N ILE A 166 7.55 8.18 -16.19
CA ILE A 166 7.56 8.87 -14.90
C ILE A 166 8.53 10.04 -14.95
N GLN A 167 9.77 9.82 -15.43
CA GLN A 167 10.80 10.87 -15.51
C GLN A 167 10.38 12.06 -16.34
N LEU A 168 9.70 11.84 -17.49
CA LEU A 168 9.17 12.91 -18.34
C LEU A 168 8.15 13.81 -17.65
N ASN A 169 7.45 13.28 -16.67
CA ASN A 169 6.40 13.99 -15.94
C ASN A 169 6.85 14.47 -14.54
N LEU A 170 8.01 13.98 -14.06
CA LEU A 170 8.40 14.12 -12.66
C LEU A 170 8.48 15.59 -12.22
N ASP A 171 9.07 16.47 -13.00
CA ASP A 171 9.24 17.88 -12.64
C ASP A 171 7.90 18.63 -12.55
N SER A 172 6.88 18.18 -13.30
CA SER A 172 5.54 18.75 -13.26
C SER A 172 4.72 18.30 -12.05
N TYR A 173 5.10 17.18 -11.42
CA TYR A 173 4.35 16.58 -10.32
C TYR A 173 5.11 16.52 -9.00
N LEU A 174 6.43 16.46 -9.02
CA LEU A 174 7.26 16.52 -7.81
C LEU A 174 7.52 18.00 -7.43
N THR A 175 6.48 18.64 -6.97
CA THR A 175 6.48 20.04 -6.51
C THR A 175 6.22 20.10 -5.01
N ASP A 176 6.44 21.25 -4.39
CA ASP A 176 5.97 21.44 -3.01
C ASP A 176 4.46 21.35 -2.93
N ILE A 177 3.94 20.79 -1.84
CA ILE A 177 2.52 20.58 -1.63
C ILE A 177 2.00 21.67 -0.70
N PRO A 178 1.04 22.50 -1.14
CA PRO A 178 0.45 23.51 -0.26
C PRO A 178 -0.29 22.84 0.90
N GLN A 179 -0.37 23.53 2.02
CA GLN A 179 -1.11 23.05 3.17
C GLN A 179 -2.61 23.41 3.04
N ALA A 180 -3.46 22.55 3.61
CA ALA A 180 -4.86 22.89 3.79
C ALA A 180 -4.98 24.11 4.74
N ILE A 181 -5.90 24.99 4.44
CA ILE A 181 -6.14 26.19 5.24
C ILE A 181 -7.28 25.94 6.23
N TYR A 182 -7.40 26.77 7.26
CA TYR A 182 -8.59 26.81 8.10
C TYR A 182 -9.83 27.03 7.22
N HIS A 183 -10.79 26.09 7.30
CA HIS A 183 -11.97 26.12 6.40
C HIS A 183 -12.95 27.19 6.88
N PRO A 184 -13.33 28.16 5.99
CA PRO A 184 -14.11 29.32 6.44
C PRO A 184 -15.57 29.01 6.77
N PHE A 185 -16.10 27.89 6.28
CA PHE A 185 -17.51 27.52 6.45
C PHE A 185 -17.62 26.37 7.47
N SER A 186 -18.29 26.64 8.59
CA SER A 186 -18.42 25.68 9.67
C SER A 186 -19.54 24.66 9.43
N HIS A 187 -19.26 23.43 9.77
CA HIS A 187 -20.28 22.40 9.95
C HIS A 187 -20.92 22.52 11.36
N VAL A 188 -22.14 22.03 11.51
CA VAL A 188 -22.76 21.90 12.84
C VAL A 188 -21.87 21.01 13.71
N LYS A 189 -21.48 21.48 14.89
CA LYS A 189 -20.69 20.67 15.83
C LYS A 189 -21.43 19.38 16.17
N THR A 190 -20.77 18.26 15.94
CA THR A 190 -21.23 16.93 16.32
C THR A 190 -20.20 16.30 17.23
N ASP A 191 -20.57 15.22 17.94
CA ASP A 191 -19.66 14.52 18.83
C ASP A 191 -18.41 14.01 18.11
N LYS A 192 -17.30 13.93 18.82
CA LYS A 192 -16.06 13.29 18.35
C LYS A 192 -16.24 11.78 18.29
N VAL A 193 -15.38 11.12 17.50
CA VAL A 193 -15.38 9.66 17.41
C VAL A 193 -14.92 9.05 18.73
N GLU A 194 -15.66 8.08 19.25
CA GLU A 194 -15.32 7.33 20.47
C GLU A 194 -14.40 6.14 20.13
N TRP A 195 -13.13 6.44 19.82
CA TRP A 195 -12.17 5.47 19.30
C TRP A 195 -11.99 4.21 20.12
N GLU A 196 -11.91 4.34 21.45
CA GLU A 196 -11.75 3.20 22.39
C GLU A 196 -12.91 2.22 22.26
N LYS A 197 -14.15 2.73 22.29
CA LYS A 197 -15.35 1.89 22.14
C LYS A 197 -15.43 1.17 20.80
N ILE A 198 -14.84 1.74 19.76
CA ILE A 198 -14.82 1.15 18.41
C ILE A 198 -13.84 0.00 18.36
N ILE A 199 -12.63 0.19 18.89
CA ILE A 199 -11.57 -0.84 18.92
C ILE A 199 -12.06 -2.07 19.71
N ASP A 200 -12.69 -1.85 20.86
CA ASP A 200 -13.22 -2.93 21.71
C ASP A 200 -14.34 -3.75 21.05
N ARG A 201 -15.07 -3.16 20.12
CA ARG A 201 -16.18 -3.81 19.39
C ARG A 201 -15.77 -4.49 18.09
N LEU A 202 -14.49 -4.43 17.70
CA LEU A 202 -14.02 -5.08 16.47
C LEU A 202 -14.06 -6.60 16.62
N ASN A 203 -14.74 -7.26 15.70
CA ASN A 203 -14.70 -8.72 15.60
C ASN A 203 -13.56 -9.14 14.65
N ILE A 204 -12.33 -9.11 15.16
CA ILE A 204 -11.09 -9.38 14.41
C ILE A 204 -10.18 -10.30 15.22
N ASP A 205 -9.12 -10.81 14.58
CA ASP A 205 -8.13 -11.64 15.26
C ASP A 205 -7.25 -10.79 16.19
N HIS A 206 -7.33 -11.05 17.51
CA HIS A 206 -6.52 -10.41 18.54
C HIS A 206 -5.25 -11.20 18.89
N THR A 207 -5.04 -12.39 18.32
CA THR A 207 -3.84 -13.21 18.60
C THR A 207 -2.58 -12.68 17.89
N ILE A 208 -2.76 -11.88 16.84
CA ILE A 208 -1.68 -11.21 16.12
C ILE A 208 -1.51 -9.81 16.71
N HIS A 209 -0.63 -9.70 17.69
CA HIS A 209 -0.43 -8.47 18.46
C HIS A 209 0.05 -7.28 17.61
N GLU A 210 -0.22 -6.08 18.11
CA GLU A 210 0.33 -4.84 17.55
C GLU A 210 1.86 -4.86 17.56
N ILE A 211 2.46 -4.04 16.70
CA ILE A 211 3.91 -3.86 16.64
C ILE A 211 4.38 -2.80 17.64
N ASP A 212 5.61 -2.90 18.08
CA ASP A 212 6.26 -1.96 19.02
C ASP A 212 7.35 -1.08 18.38
N TRP A 213 7.90 -1.49 17.22
CA TRP A 213 9.02 -0.82 16.56
C TRP A 213 8.63 0.46 15.79
N ALA A 214 7.33 0.70 15.56
CA ALA A 214 6.81 1.89 14.89
C ALA A 214 5.50 2.37 15.54
N LYS A 215 5.42 3.67 15.79
CA LYS A 215 4.18 4.34 16.19
C LYS A 215 3.36 4.68 14.96
N SER A 216 2.04 4.65 15.08
CA SER A 216 1.11 5.06 14.01
C SER A 216 1.01 6.58 13.90
N GLY A 217 0.45 7.06 12.78
CA GLY A 217 0.05 8.45 12.60
C GLY A 217 1.03 9.28 11.79
N GLU A 218 0.57 10.47 11.43
CA GLU A 218 1.30 11.42 10.58
C GLU A 218 2.53 11.98 11.27
N LYS A 219 2.44 12.23 12.59
CA LYS A 219 3.55 12.75 13.39
C LYS A 219 4.73 11.77 13.41
N ALA A 220 4.47 10.51 13.74
CA ALA A 220 5.50 9.48 13.76
C ALA A 220 6.11 9.22 12.37
N ALA A 221 5.30 9.32 11.31
CA ALA A 221 5.79 9.22 9.94
C ALA A 221 6.71 10.38 9.56
N LYS A 222 6.41 11.62 9.99
CA LYS A 222 7.27 12.80 9.82
C LYS A 222 8.57 12.68 10.60
N GLU A 223 8.51 12.27 11.87
CA GLU A 223 9.71 12.02 12.70
C GLU A 223 10.62 10.97 12.02
N ARG A 224 10.00 9.92 11.42
CA ARG A 224 10.75 8.93 10.66
C ARG A 224 11.40 9.53 9.41
N LEU A 225 10.70 10.38 8.66
CA LEU A 225 11.26 11.07 7.50
C LEU A 225 12.43 11.98 7.90
N ASP A 226 12.30 12.74 8.98
CA ASP A 226 13.37 13.62 9.46
C ASP A 226 14.64 12.83 9.82
N PHE A 227 14.49 11.68 10.48
CA PHE A 227 15.61 10.77 10.70
C PHE A 227 16.24 10.29 9.37
N LEU A 228 15.45 10.00 8.35
CA LEU A 228 15.95 9.46 7.08
C LEU A 228 16.75 10.46 6.24
N LYS A 229 16.59 11.76 6.46
CA LYS A 229 17.39 12.81 5.78
C LYS A 229 18.90 12.66 6.01
N THR A 230 19.28 11.96 7.06
CA THR A 230 20.69 11.62 7.37
C THR A 230 20.89 10.10 7.54
N GLY A 231 19.89 9.41 8.07
CA GLY A 231 19.95 7.97 8.40
C GLY A 231 19.96 7.02 7.21
N LEU A 232 19.71 7.50 5.99
CA LEU A 232 19.85 6.71 4.75
C LEU A 232 21.28 6.65 4.20
N GLN A 233 22.27 7.20 4.89
CA GLN A 233 23.67 7.08 4.46
C GLN A 233 24.11 5.62 4.36
N GLY A 234 24.63 5.23 3.20
CA GLY A 234 25.01 3.85 2.86
C GLY A 234 23.81 2.97 2.48
N TYR A 235 22.64 3.54 2.21
CA TYR A 235 21.44 2.81 1.82
C TYR A 235 21.68 1.92 0.59
N SER A 236 22.35 2.43 -0.43
CA SER A 236 22.67 1.73 -1.67
C SER A 236 23.39 0.38 -1.44
N LEU A 237 24.24 0.32 -0.42
CA LEU A 237 25.01 -0.87 -0.03
C LEU A 237 24.25 -1.76 0.96
N LYS A 238 23.52 -1.16 1.91
CA LYS A 238 22.92 -1.87 3.04
C LYS A 238 21.54 -2.45 2.74
N ARG A 239 20.79 -1.87 1.81
CA ARG A 239 19.36 -2.19 1.57
C ARG A 239 19.06 -3.65 1.24
N ASN A 240 20.01 -4.38 0.69
CA ASN A 240 19.85 -5.79 0.31
C ASN A 240 20.41 -6.78 1.34
N ASN A 241 20.95 -6.29 2.45
CA ASN A 241 21.47 -7.13 3.53
C ASN A 241 20.49 -7.15 4.72
N PRO A 242 19.77 -8.26 4.94
CA PRO A 242 18.74 -8.36 5.97
C PRO A 242 19.28 -8.37 7.41
N THR A 243 20.61 -8.50 7.60
CA THR A 243 21.24 -8.45 8.92
C THR A 243 21.69 -7.02 9.32
N LEU A 244 21.46 -6.04 8.43
CA LEU A 244 21.84 -4.64 8.67
C LEU A 244 20.60 -3.76 8.81
N LYS A 245 20.72 -2.69 9.60
CA LYS A 245 19.69 -1.63 9.71
C LYS A 245 19.77 -0.70 8.49
N GLY A 246 19.36 -1.19 7.31
CA GLY A 246 19.45 -0.48 6.02
C GLY A 246 18.09 -0.11 5.40
N LEU A 247 16.96 -0.32 6.09
CA LEU A 247 15.64 -0.04 5.54
C LEU A 247 15.08 1.30 6.03
N SER A 248 14.30 1.96 5.16
CA SER A 248 13.60 3.20 5.52
C SER A 248 12.50 2.99 6.57
N ASN A 249 11.87 1.81 6.58
CA ASN A 249 10.68 1.50 7.38
C ASN A 249 9.48 2.43 7.11
N LEU A 250 9.35 2.96 5.88
CA LEU A 250 8.24 3.83 5.48
C LEU A 250 7.07 3.07 4.84
N SER A 251 7.24 1.79 4.47
CA SER A 251 6.21 1.05 3.73
C SER A 251 4.85 1.04 4.41
N SER A 252 4.82 0.81 5.73
CA SER A 252 3.58 0.85 6.51
C SER A 252 2.94 2.25 6.51
N TYR A 253 3.74 3.30 6.66
CA TYR A 253 3.22 4.67 6.60
C TYR A 253 2.67 5.05 5.23
N PHE A 254 3.28 4.56 4.14
CA PHE A 254 2.71 4.71 2.80
C PHE A 254 1.41 3.90 2.65
N HIS A 255 1.40 2.64 3.07
CA HIS A 255 0.23 1.78 3.01
C HIS A 255 -0.98 2.38 3.73
N PHE A 256 -0.78 2.85 4.96
CA PHE A 256 -1.83 3.50 5.73
C PHE A 256 -2.07 4.97 5.34
N GLY A 257 -1.27 5.53 4.44
CA GLY A 257 -1.42 6.90 3.97
C GLY A 257 -1.08 7.97 5.00
N HIS A 258 -0.29 7.64 6.01
CA HIS A 258 0.14 8.56 7.09
C HIS A 258 1.22 9.54 6.63
N ILE A 259 1.83 9.32 5.46
CA ILE A 259 2.80 10.24 4.86
C ILE A 259 2.63 10.28 3.34
N SER A 260 2.88 11.43 2.75
CA SER A 260 2.90 11.62 1.31
C SER A 260 4.21 11.09 0.72
N SER A 261 4.09 10.22 -0.29
CA SER A 261 5.24 9.78 -1.07
C SER A 261 5.94 10.95 -1.79
N GLN A 262 5.16 11.93 -2.25
CA GLN A 262 5.69 13.13 -2.88
C GLN A 262 6.51 13.96 -1.87
N ARG A 263 6.02 14.12 -0.63
CA ARG A 263 6.78 14.80 0.44
C ARG A 263 8.10 14.08 0.73
N VAL A 264 8.06 12.76 0.88
CA VAL A 264 9.27 11.96 1.11
C VAL A 264 10.27 12.11 -0.04
N ALA A 265 9.80 12.02 -1.30
CA ALA A 265 10.67 12.21 -2.46
C ALA A 265 11.31 13.60 -2.50
N TRP A 266 10.50 14.62 -2.24
CA TRP A 266 10.95 16.01 -2.21
C TRP A 266 12.04 16.24 -1.16
N GLU A 267 11.81 15.79 0.07
CA GLU A 267 12.75 15.95 1.18
C GLU A 267 14.06 15.17 0.95
N ILE A 268 13.97 13.93 0.48
CA ILE A 268 15.16 13.11 0.20
C ILE A 268 15.94 13.65 -1.00
N LYS A 269 15.28 14.09 -2.07
CA LYS A 269 15.93 14.72 -3.23
C LYS A 269 16.75 15.93 -2.81
N ASN A 270 16.23 16.75 -1.89
CA ASN A 270 16.84 17.98 -1.42
C ASN A 270 17.73 17.81 -0.16
N SER A 271 17.89 16.59 0.37
CA SER A 271 18.74 16.31 1.52
C SER A 271 20.23 16.33 1.20
N SER A 272 21.07 16.34 2.24
CA SER A 272 22.53 16.26 2.13
C SER A 272 23.09 14.85 1.94
N LEU A 273 22.22 13.84 1.76
CA LEU A 273 22.65 12.45 1.52
C LEU A 273 23.50 12.32 0.25
N PRO A 274 24.42 11.33 0.19
CA PRO A 274 25.15 11.01 -1.01
C PRO A 274 24.21 10.71 -2.19
N THR A 275 24.56 11.19 -3.39
CA THR A 275 23.72 11.04 -4.61
C THR A 275 23.34 9.60 -4.88
N ILE A 276 24.29 8.66 -4.73
CA ILE A 276 24.04 7.23 -4.96
C ILE A 276 22.98 6.65 -4.00
N ASP A 277 22.93 7.11 -2.77
CA ASP A 277 21.94 6.66 -1.79
C ASP A 277 20.56 7.28 -2.10
N LYS A 278 20.51 8.56 -2.47
CA LYS A 278 19.28 9.23 -2.93
C LYS A 278 18.69 8.54 -4.15
N GLU A 279 19.50 8.33 -5.18
CA GLU A 279 19.06 7.68 -6.42
C GLU A 279 18.57 6.25 -6.17
N SER A 280 19.31 5.47 -5.37
CA SER A 280 18.91 4.11 -5.00
C SER A 280 17.60 4.08 -4.22
N PHE A 281 17.37 5.03 -3.31
CA PHE A 281 16.14 5.12 -2.55
C PHE A 281 14.96 5.58 -3.42
N LEU A 282 15.15 6.62 -4.23
CA LEU A 282 14.12 7.18 -5.10
C LEU A 282 13.72 6.21 -6.22
N GLU A 283 14.63 5.38 -6.73
CA GLU A 283 14.28 4.30 -7.68
C GLU A 283 13.25 3.34 -7.07
N GLU A 284 13.44 2.89 -5.83
CA GLU A 284 12.48 2.00 -5.16
C GLU A 284 11.19 2.71 -4.81
N MET A 285 11.30 3.91 -4.27
CA MET A 285 10.16 4.64 -3.73
C MET A 285 9.27 5.24 -4.83
N ILE A 286 9.82 5.65 -5.97
CA ILE A 286 9.07 6.20 -7.09
C ILE A 286 8.78 5.09 -8.11
N ILE A 287 9.84 4.62 -8.77
CA ILE A 287 9.68 3.77 -9.96
C ILE A 287 9.07 2.41 -9.61
N ARG A 288 9.60 1.73 -8.59
CA ARG A 288 9.12 0.39 -8.24
C ARG A 288 7.74 0.43 -7.60
N ARG A 289 7.50 1.39 -6.72
CA ARG A 289 6.20 1.54 -6.06
C ARG A 289 5.10 1.94 -7.05
N GLU A 290 5.33 2.90 -7.94
CA GLU A 290 4.32 3.33 -8.93
C GLU A 290 4.12 2.28 -10.04
N LEU A 291 5.13 1.46 -10.34
CA LEU A 291 4.97 0.29 -11.20
C LEU A 291 4.04 -0.76 -10.57
N ALA A 292 4.06 -0.93 -9.24
CA ALA A 292 3.15 -1.83 -8.56
C ALA A 292 1.69 -1.33 -8.62
N ASP A 293 1.47 -0.03 -8.47
CA ASP A 293 0.16 0.57 -8.69
C ASP A 293 -0.32 0.38 -10.14
N ASN A 294 0.56 0.60 -11.12
CA ASN A 294 0.26 0.37 -12.53
C ASN A 294 -0.13 -1.10 -12.79
N PHE A 295 0.59 -2.06 -12.23
CA PHE A 295 0.26 -3.47 -12.36
C PHE A 295 -1.16 -3.76 -11.85
N CYS A 296 -1.49 -3.34 -10.63
CA CYS A 296 -2.80 -3.59 -10.04
C CYS A 296 -3.95 -2.82 -10.72
N GLU A 297 -3.67 -1.64 -11.31
CA GLU A 297 -4.68 -0.87 -12.06
C GLU A 297 -5.06 -1.55 -13.37
N TYR A 298 -4.07 -2.04 -14.13
CA TYR A 298 -4.27 -2.51 -15.50
C TYR A 298 -4.27 -4.03 -15.66
N GLU A 299 -4.00 -4.80 -14.59
CA GLU A 299 -4.14 -6.25 -14.58
C GLU A 299 -5.30 -6.67 -13.66
N PRO A 300 -6.45 -7.02 -14.21
CA PRO A 300 -7.60 -7.42 -13.39
C PRO A 300 -7.36 -8.70 -12.58
N ASN A 301 -6.42 -9.53 -13.00
CA ASN A 301 -6.05 -10.78 -12.34
C ASN A 301 -4.72 -10.70 -11.58
N TYR A 302 -4.35 -9.51 -11.06
CA TYR A 302 -3.07 -9.30 -10.38
C TYR A 302 -2.81 -10.25 -9.19
N ASP A 303 -3.83 -10.83 -8.62
CA ASP A 303 -3.85 -11.76 -7.49
C ASP A 303 -4.22 -13.21 -7.89
N TYR A 304 -4.19 -13.52 -9.22
CA TYR A 304 -4.42 -14.84 -9.77
C TYR A 304 -3.33 -15.24 -10.75
N PHE A 305 -3.20 -16.56 -10.99
CA PHE A 305 -2.24 -17.14 -11.92
C PHE A 305 -2.38 -16.58 -13.34
N GLU A 306 -3.62 -16.32 -13.78
CA GLU A 306 -3.94 -15.74 -15.10
C GLU A 306 -3.42 -14.32 -15.29
N GLY A 307 -3.06 -13.61 -14.22
CA GLY A 307 -2.40 -12.31 -14.29
C GLY A 307 -0.91 -12.35 -14.67
N PHE A 308 -0.29 -13.52 -14.65
CA PHE A 308 1.09 -13.71 -15.04
C PHE A 308 1.29 -13.52 -16.55
N HIS A 309 2.53 -13.24 -16.96
CA HIS A 309 2.84 -13.16 -18.39
C HIS A 309 2.63 -14.52 -19.07
N PRO A 310 2.18 -14.56 -20.36
CA PRO A 310 1.94 -15.82 -21.09
C PRO A 310 3.15 -16.77 -21.08
N TRP A 311 4.38 -16.23 -21.19
CA TRP A 311 5.59 -17.05 -21.13
C TRP A 311 5.77 -17.75 -19.77
N ALA A 312 5.41 -17.05 -18.69
CA ALA A 312 5.52 -17.60 -17.34
C ALA A 312 4.44 -18.65 -17.07
N GLN A 313 3.18 -18.38 -17.47
CA GLN A 313 2.08 -19.35 -17.38
C GLN A 313 2.44 -20.63 -18.15
N LYS A 314 2.91 -20.49 -19.41
CA LYS A 314 3.33 -21.63 -20.22
C LYS A 314 4.44 -22.44 -19.52
N SER A 315 5.48 -21.76 -19.09
CA SER A 315 6.62 -22.41 -18.43
C SER A 315 6.25 -23.11 -17.12
N LEU A 316 5.46 -22.47 -16.26
CA LEU A 316 4.99 -23.09 -15.02
C LEU A 316 4.04 -24.27 -15.28
N ASN A 317 3.22 -24.22 -16.33
CA ASN A 317 2.36 -25.32 -16.73
C ASN A 317 3.14 -26.53 -17.25
N GLU A 318 4.23 -26.32 -18.00
CA GLU A 318 5.12 -27.38 -18.46
C GLU A 318 5.80 -28.11 -17.29
N HIS A 319 5.99 -27.44 -16.15
CA HIS A 319 6.67 -27.95 -14.96
C HIS A 319 5.70 -28.35 -13.81
N ARG A 320 4.39 -28.45 -14.06
CA ARG A 320 3.42 -28.79 -12.99
C ARG A 320 3.63 -30.17 -12.37
N ASN A 321 4.04 -31.13 -13.19
CA ASN A 321 4.21 -32.52 -12.78
C ASN A 321 5.64 -32.85 -12.35
N ASP A 322 6.51 -31.87 -12.29
CA ASP A 322 7.88 -32.08 -11.80
C ASP A 322 7.87 -32.54 -10.35
N GLU A 323 8.73 -33.49 -10.04
CA GLU A 323 8.92 -33.98 -8.69
C GLU A 323 9.40 -32.85 -7.76
N ARG A 324 8.81 -32.77 -6.57
CA ARG A 324 9.19 -31.84 -5.51
C ARG A 324 9.79 -32.60 -4.36
N GLU A 325 11.01 -32.25 -3.98
CA GLU A 325 11.70 -32.87 -2.86
C GLU A 325 10.94 -32.74 -1.53
N TYR A 326 10.25 -31.59 -1.37
CA TYR A 326 9.41 -31.29 -0.20
C TYR A 326 8.07 -30.74 -0.64
N LEU A 327 7.02 -31.09 0.10
CA LEU A 327 5.69 -30.51 -0.02
C LEU A 327 5.18 -30.11 1.36
N TYR A 328 4.71 -28.89 1.49
CA TYR A 328 4.14 -28.37 2.73
C TYR A 328 2.72 -27.85 2.52
N SER A 329 1.87 -28.06 3.52
CA SER A 329 0.55 -27.46 3.56
C SER A 329 0.65 -25.97 3.94
N PRO A 330 -0.38 -25.16 3.66
CA PRO A 330 -0.43 -23.76 4.11
C PRO A 330 -0.22 -23.60 5.63
N SER A 331 -0.68 -24.56 6.45
CA SER A 331 -0.48 -24.55 7.90
C SER A 331 0.96 -24.76 8.33
N HIS A 332 1.73 -25.64 7.65
CA HIS A 332 3.16 -25.78 7.91
C HIS A 332 3.95 -24.52 7.54
N PHE A 333 3.60 -23.88 6.40
CA PHE A 333 4.18 -22.58 6.05
C PHE A 333 3.86 -21.52 7.10
N GLU A 334 2.61 -21.46 7.53
CA GLU A 334 2.17 -20.50 8.55
C GLU A 334 2.88 -20.71 9.89
N ALA A 335 3.06 -21.96 10.29
CA ALA A 335 3.75 -22.34 11.52
C ALA A 335 5.27 -22.07 11.48
N ALA A 336 5.87 -21.88 10.30
CA ALA A 336 7.31 -21.83 10.06
C ALA A 336 7.99 -23.18 10.35
N GLU A 337 7.35 -24.30 9.96
CA GLU A 337 7.77 -25.68 10.21
C GLU A 337 8.25 -26.35 8.91
N THR A 338 9.16 -25.70 8.17
CA THR A 338 9.83 -26.30 7.02
C THR A 338 11.21 -26.84 7.39
N HIS A 339 11.81 -27.62 6.48
CA HIS A 339 13.21 -28.10 6.66
C HIS A 339 14.26 -26.99 6.56
N ASP A 340 13.89 -25.79 6.05
CA ASP A 340 14.82 -24.68 5.79
C ASP A 340 14.79 -23.66 6.94
N PRO A 341 15.82 -23.61 7.81
CA PRO A 341 15.84 -22.68 8.94
C PRO A 341 15.90 -21.21 8.50
N LEU A 342 16.45 -20.90 7.32
CA LEU A 342 16.48 -19.53 6.79
C LEU A 342 15.08 -19.08 6.37
N TRP A 343 14.31 -19.97 5.76
CA TRP A 343 12.92 -19.69 5.41
C TRP A 343 12.05 -19.52 6.65
N ASN A 344 12.21 -20.42 7.62
CA ASN A 344 11.48 -20.37 8.89
C ASN A 344 11.77 -19.06 9.66
N ALA A 345 13.03 -18.61 9.68
CA ALA A 345 13.40 -17.32 10.27
C ALA A 345 12.74 -16.14 9.55
N ALA A 346 12.62 -16.17 8.21
CA ALA A 346 11.93 -15.13 7.46
C ALA A 346 10.43 -15.11 7.76
N GLN A 347 9.78 -16.26 7.85
CA GLN A 347 8.38 -16.39 8.24
C GLN A 347 8.15 -15.88 9.67
N ASN A 348 9.02 -16.23 10.61
CA ASN A 348 8.96 -15.74 11.99
C ASN A 348 9.18 -14.23 12.08
N GLN A 349 10.11 -13.66 11.29
CA GLN A 349 10.26 -12.21 11.20
C GLN A 349 8.93 -11.54 10.83
N MET A 350 8.24 -12.03 9.80
CA MET A 350 6.95 -11.49 9.38
C MET A 350 5.87 -11.65 10.47
N LYS A 351 5.74 -12.83 11.05
CA LYS A 351 4.75 -13.13 12.10
C LYS A 351 4.93 -12.24 13.33
N ASN A 352 6.15 -12.06 13.81
CA ASN A 352 6.42 -11.37 15.06
C ASN A 352 6.54 -9.86 14.90
N MET A 353 7.23 -9.43 13.82
CA MET A 353 7.49 -8.01 13.59
C MET A 353 6.45 -7.31 12.71
N GLY A 354 5.53 -8.05 12.07
CA GLY A 354 4.65 -7.48 11.04
C GLY A 354 5.42 -6.94 9.84
N LYS A 355 6.62 -7.45 9.61
CA LYS A 355 7.50 -7.00 8.54
C LYS A 355 8.58 -8.03 8.23
N MET A 356 8.71 -8.36 6.95
CA MET A 356 9.84 -9.14 6.43
C MET A 356 10.73 -8.24 5.57
N HIS A 357 12.05 -8.44 5.66
CA HIS A 357 13.00 -7.71 4.82
C HIS A 357 12.76 -8.00 3.32
N GLY A 358 12.78 -6.96 2.46
CA GLY A 358 12.43 -7.08 1.04
C GLY A 358 13.22 -8.15 0.28
N TYR A 359 14.53 -8.32 0.58
CA TYR A 359 15.33 -9.40 0.00
C TYR A 359 14.81 -10.78 0.42
N MET A 360 14.40 -10.93 1.68
CA MET A 360 13.88 -12.21 2.19
C MET A 360 12.48 -12.50 1.66
N ARG A 361 11.63 -11.50 1.39
CA ARG A 361 10.33 -11.71 0.73
C ARG A 361 10.47 -12.42 -0.61
N MET A 362 11.52 -12.11 -1.38
CA MET A 362 11.81 -12.81 -2.64
C MET A 362 12.16 -14.28 -2.44
N TYR A 363 13.07 -14.56 -1.52
CA TYR A 363 13.46 -15.94 -1.15
C TYR A 363 12.26 -16.72 -0.63
N TRP A 364 11.54 -16.15 0.31
CA TRP A 364 10.37 -16.71 0.95
C TRP A 364 9.29 -17.13 -0.06
N ALA A 365 8.88 -16.23 -0.95
CA ALA A 365 7.84 -16.53 -1.94
C ALA A 365 8.30 -17.55 -2.99
N LYS A 366 9.58 -17.53 -3.38
CA LYS A 366 10.12 -18.54 -4.31
C LYS A 366 10.18 -19.93 -3.69
N LYS A 367 10.46 -20.04 -2.39
CA LYS A 367 10.43 -21.32 -1.69
C LYS A 367 8.99 -21.84 -1.48
N ILE A 368 8.02 -20.96 -1.33
CA ILE A 368 6.61 -21.37 -1.35
C ILE A 368 6.26 -21.98 -2.73
N LEU A 369 6.70 -21.38 -3.86
CA LEU A 369 6.51 -21.99 -5.19
C LEU A 369 7.17 -23.38 -5.28
N GLU A 370 8.40 -23.50 -4.77
CA GLU A 370 9.15 -24.76 -4.83
C GLU A 370 8.48 -25.91 -4.06
N TRP A 371 7.82 -25.58 -2.95
CA TRP A 371 7.29 -26.55 -1.99
C TRP A 371 5.76 -26.64 -1.93
N SER A 372 5.06 -26.00 -2.87
CA SER A 372 3.60 -26.10 -3.00
C SER A 372 3.20 -27.05 -4.13
N PRO A 373 2.01 -27.69 -4.08
CA PRO A 373 1.56 -28.62 -5.12
C PRO A 373 1.43 -27.99 -6.49
N SER A 374 1.02 -26.69 -6.54
CA SER A 374 0.82 -25.95 -7.80
C SER A 374 1.24 -24.49 -7.66
N PRO A 375 1.48 -23.77 -8.78
CA PRO A 375 1.73 -22.35 -8.75
C PRO A 375 0.57 -21.52 -8.19
N GLU A 376 -0.67 -21.97 -8.38
CA GLU A 376 -1.88 -21.33 -7.83
C GLU A 376 -1.91 -21.45 -6.31
N ASP A 377 -1.65 -22.64 -5.77
CA ASP A 377 -1.56 -22.86 -4.32
C ASP A 377 -0.44 -22.02 -3.70
N ALA A 378 0.70 -21.95 -4.38
CA ALA A 378 1.83 -21.12 -3.96
C ALA A 378 1.46 -19.64 -3.92
N LEU A 379 0.80 -19.14 -4.97
CA LEU A 379 0.36 -17.74 -5.06
C LEU A 379 -0.63 -17.41 -3.95
N GLN A 380 -1.65 -18.25 -3.76
CA GLN A 380 -2.67 -18.04 -2.73
C GLN A 380 -2.07 -18.08 -1.33
N THR A 381 -1.20 -19.07 -1.04
CA THR A 381 -0.52 -19.19 0.25
C THR A 381 0.34 -17.95 0.55
N ALA A 382 1.12 -17.48 -0.42
CA ALA A 382 1.95 -16.30 -0.25
C ALA A 382 1.11 -15.02 -0.03
N ILE A 383 0.01 -14.85 -0.77
CA ILE A 383 -0.91 -13.72 -0.57
C ILE A 383 -1.56 -13.79 0.82
N ASP A 384 -2.05 -14.95 1.22
CA ASP A 384 -2.74 -15.13 2.49
C ASP A 384 -1.84 -14.83 3.69
N LEU A 385 -0.60 -15.32 3.68
CA LEU A 385 0.37 -15.08 4.74
C LEU A 385 0.82 -13.62 4.76
N ASN A 386 1.10 -13.02 3.59
CA ASN A 386 1.43 -11.60 3.48
C ASN A 386 0.31 -10.71 4.05
N ASP A 387 -0.92 -10.95 3.61
CA ASP A 387 -2.06 -10.12 3.98
C ASP A 387 -2.47 -10.30 5.46
N LYS A 388 -2.16 -11.46 6.03
CA LYS A 388 -2.43 -11.73 7.44
C LYS A 388 -1.38 -11.12 8.37
N TYR A 389 -0.09 -11.24 8.04
CA TYR A 389 0.99 -10.94 8.98
C TYR A 389 1.74 -9.64 8.74
N GLU A 390 1.90 -9.21 7.47
CA GLU A 390 2.55 -7.94 7.18
C GLU A 390 1.69 -6.76 7.63
N LEU A 391 2.31 -5.77 8.26
CA LEU A 391 1.61 -4.53 8.64
C LEU A 391 1.12 -3.78 7.40
N ASP A 392 1.91 -3.84 6.31
CA ASP A 392 1.56 -3.32 4.99
C ASP A 392 0.95 -4.39 4.05
N GLY A 393 0.29 -5.41 4.59
CA GLY A 393 -0.48 -6.39 3.82
C GLY A 393 -1.63 -5.74 3.03
N ARG A 394 -2.09 -6.40 1.96
CA ARG A 394 -3.12 -5.87 1.04
C ARG A 394 -2.70 -4.58 0.33
N ASP A 395 -1.44 -4.48 -0.01
CA ASP A 395 -0.86 -3.36 -0.75
C ASP A 395 -0.48 -3.77 -2.18
N PRO A 396 -0.57 -2.88 -3.17
CA PRO A 396 -0.10 -3.16 -4.54
C PRO A 396 1.32 -3.71 -4.60
N ASN A 397 2.23 -3.24 -3.71
CA ASN A 397 3.60 -3.74 -3.65
C ASN A 397 3.68 -5.19 -3.15
N GLY A 398 2.80 -5.61 -2.23
CA GLY A 398 2.69 -6.99 -1.76
C GLY A 398 2.30 -7.93 -2.89
N TYR A 399 1.19 -7.65 -3.58
CA TYR A 399 0.72 -8.44 -4.72
C TYR A 399 1.75 -8.49 -5.85
N THR A 400 2.33 -7.34 -6.20
CA THR A 400 3.34 -7.27 -7.26
C THR A 400 4.62 -8.02 -6.91
N GLY A 401 5.09 -7.92 -5.66
CA GLY A 401 6.29 -8.62 -5.20
C GLY A 401 6.12 -10.14 -5.18
N ILE A 402 4.94 -10.63 -4.79
CA ILE A 402 4.59 -12.04 -4.83
C ILE A 402 4.47 -12.51 -6.30
N ALA A 403 3.74 -11.79 -7.15
CA ALA A 403 3.61 -12.10 -8.57
C ALA A 403 4.96 -12.05 -9.32
N TRP A 404 5.86 -11.13 -8.94
CA TRP A 404 7.24 -11.12 -9.42
C TRP A 404 7.99 -12.39 -9.03
N SER A 405 7.85 -12.81 -7.77
CA SER A 405 8.59 -13.95 -7.23
C SER A 405 8.11 -15.28 -7.78
N ILE A 406 6.80 -15.47 -7.92
CA ILE A 406 6.18 -16.74 -8.35
C ILE A 406 5.93 -16.76 -9.86
N GLY A 407 5.48 -15.63 -10.43
CA GLY A 407 4.99 -15.54 -11.82
C GLY A 407 5.86 -14.68 -12.75
N GLY A 408 7.04 -14.21 -12.32
CA GLY A 408 7.97 -13.46 -13.15
C GLY A 408 7.44 -12.11 -13.65
N ILE A 409 6.43 -11.52 -12.99
CA ILE A 409 5.93 -10.17 -13.31
C ILE A 409 7.08 -9.16 -13.18
N HIS A 410 7.21 -8.29 -14.17
CA HIS A 410 8.30 -7.29 -14.28
C HIS A 410 9.72 -7.89 -14.37
N ASP A 411 9.85 -9.19 -14.65
CA ASP A 411 11.10 -9.86 -14.91
C ASP A 411 11.12 -10.47 -16.32
N ARG A 412 12.26 -11.01 -16.71
CA ARG A 412 12.46 -11.76 -17.96
C ARG A 412 12.51 -13.25 -17.67
N ALA A 413 12.35 -14.06 -18.72
CA ALA A 413 12.61 -15.49 -18.67
C ALA A 413 14.10 -15.76 -18.36
N TRP A 414 14.34 -16.74 -17.48
CA TRP A 414 15.64 -17.23 -17.07
C TRP A 414 15.89 -18.63 -17.63
N PHE A 415 16.99 -19.27 -17.22
CA PHE A 415 17.29 -20.66 -17.57
C PHE A 415 16.23 -21.58 -16.99
N ASP A 416 15.83 -22.56 -17.78
CA ASP A 416 14.82 -23.54 -17.43
C ASP A 416 15.30 -24.45 -16.29
N ARG A 417 14.40 -24.73 -15.33
CA ARG A 417 14.66 -25.57 -14.15
C ARG A 417 13.41 -26.32 -13.71
N PRO A 418 13.58 -27.53 -13.13
CA PRO A 418 12.46 -28.22 -12.52
C PRO A 418 11.67 -27.32 -11.57
N VAL A 419 10.35 -27.48 -11.54
CA VAL A 419 9.38 -26.73 -10.73
C VAL A 419 9.25 -25.26 -11.12
N PHE A 420 10.35 -24.54 -11.30
CA PHE A 420 10.39 -23.10 -11.58
C PHE A 420 10.20 -22.76 -13.06
N GLY A 421 10.46 -23.73 -13.96
CA GLY A 421 10.59 -23.41 -15.36
C GLY A 421 11.57 -22.25 -15.57
N LYS A 422 11.14 -21.23 -16.31
CA LYS A 422 11.91 -20.02 -16.60
C LYS A 422 11.77 -18.90 -15.56
N ILE A 423 11.16 -19.16 -14.41
CA ILE A 423 11.11 -18.18 -13.32
C ILE A 423 12.47 -18.08 -12.65
N ARG A 424 12.89 -16.86 -12.32
CA ARG A 424 14.17 -16.60 -11.61
C ARG A 424 14.25 -17.41 -10.32
N TYR A 425 15.30 -18.19 -10.17
CA TYR A 425 15.56 -19.06 -9.01
C TYR A 425 16.33 -18.34 -7.90
N MET A 426 16.06 -18.70 -6.65
CA MET A 426 16.86 -18.33 -5.48
C MET A 426 17.00 -19.55 -4.56
N ASN A 427 18.20 -19.75 -4.02
CA ASN A 427 18.48 -20.84 -3.10
C ASN A 427 19.26 -20.38 -1.86
N TYR A 428 19.37 -21.27 -0.89
CA TYR A 428 20.07 -21.08 0.38
C TYR A 428 21.53 -20.62 0.17
N ASN A 429 22.28 -21.31 -0.71
CA ASN A 429 23.68 -20.96 -0.98
C ASN A 429 23.82 -19.59 -1.64
N GLY A 430 22.88 -19.20 -2.49
CA GLY A 430 22.81 -17.86 -3.06
C GLY A 430 22.58 -16.77 -2.01
N CYS A 431 21.77 -17.04 -1.00
CA CYS A 431 21.60 -16.15 0.16
C CYS A 431 22.89 -16.07 0.99
N LYS A 432 23.52 -17.22 1.28
CA LYS A 432 24.78 -17.31 2.03
C LYS A 432 25.90 -16.48 1.40
N SER A 433 25.94 -16.36 0.07
CA SER A 433 26.94 -15.53 -0.63
C SER A 433 26.68 -14.03 -0.55
N LYS A 434 25.48 -13.60 -0.07
CA LYS A 434 25.06 -12.19 -0.05
C LYS A 434 25.07 -11.57 1.34
N PHE A 435 24.79 -12.35 2.37
CA PHE A 435 24.75 -11.88 3.75
C PHE A 435 25.02 -13.04 4.74
N ASP A 436 25.24 -12.71 6.00
CA ASP A 436 25.40 -13.69 7.08
C ASP A 436 24.05 -14.33 7.45
N ILE A 437 23.78 -15.50 6.85
CA ILE A 437 22.53 -16.23 7.07
C ILE A 437 22.42 -16.79 8.49
N LYS A 438 23.56 -17.16 9.16
CA LYS A 438 23.52 -17.64 10.54
C LYS A 438 23.04 -16.56 11.47
N LYS A 439 23.61 -15.37 11.34
CA LYS A 439 23.16 -14.18 12.09
C LYS A 439 21.68 -13.89 11.83
N TYR A 440 21.20 -13.98 10.59
CA TYR A 440 19.77 -13.74 10.28
C TYR A 440 18.88 -14.79 10.94
N ILE A 441 19.26 -16.06 10.89
CA ILE A 441 18.53 -17.15 11.56
C ILE A 441 18.46 -16.88 13.07
N GLU A 442 19.60 -16.61 13.72
CA GLU A 442 19.68 -16.31 15.16
C GLU A 442 18.79 -15.11 15.57
N MET A 443 18.68 -14.08 14.72
CA MET A 443 17.83 -12.92 14.99
C MET A 443 16.34 -13.25 15.05
N TYR A 444 15.87 -14.30 14.35
CA TYR A 444 14.44 -14.61 14.18
C TYR A 444 14.07 -16.07 14.47
N THR A 445 14.97 -16.85 15.00
CA THR A 445 14.63 -18.14 15.65
C THR A 445 14.07 -17.84 17.03
N ILE A 446 12.92 -18.38 17.33
CA ILE A 446 12.26 -18.29 18.64
C ILE A 446 12.68 -19.49 19.46
#